data_96d68dae4991caa6a45c6f63dc15e36e
#
_entry.id   96d68dae4991caa6a45c6f63dc15e36e
#
_cell.length_a   1.000
_cell.length_b   1.000
_cell.length_c   1.000
_cell.angle_alpha   90.00
_cell.angle_beta   90.00
_cell.angle_gamma   90.00
#
_symmetry.space_group_name_H-M   'P 1'
#
loop_
_entity.id
_entity.type
_entity.pdbx_description
1 polymer ?
#
loop_
_entity_poly.entity_id
_entity_poly.type
_entity_poly.pdbx_seq_one_letter_code
_entity_poly.pdbx_strand_id
1 'polypeptide(L)'
;MSPARSVTVSQSATGARCWITAGIGAGSARVNSRSARLSAERGVPARERPGEGGKARPTSKSPYTEIVTPALLAIGRGELNLEAVVGALSGAAPGADGAVVTFLGLVRNHNAGRSVRYLEYEAYEPLALKAFERIASEIRERWPSARLALHHRIGRLDVGEASVAIAARSPHRGDAYAACRYAIERVKQIAPIWKREFFEGGDVWIEGATADPDDDRARAEAERAACV
;
A
#
# COMPACT_ATOMS: atom_id res chain seq x y z
N MET A 1 24.83 -47.31 -16.90
CA MET A 1 24.78 -46.20 -17.87
C MET A 1 23.34 -45.94 -18.21
N SER A 2 22.72 -44.96 -17.60
CA SER A 2 21.33 -44.54 -17.89
C SER A 2 21.37 -43.19 -18.61
N PRO A 3 20.55 -42.99 -19.67
CA PRO A 3 20.59 -41.74 -20.44
C PRO A 3 19.82 -40.62 -19.73
N ALA A 4 20.44 -39.43 -19.73
CA ALA A 4 19.85 -38.20 -19.27
C ALA A 4 18.68 -37.79 -20.17
N ARG A 5 17.54 -37.49 -19.56
CA ARG A 5 16.39 -36.90 -20.26
C ARG A 5 16.58 -35.38 -20.32
N SER A 6 16.78 -34.87 -21.53
CA SER A 6 16.74 -33.44 -21.80
C SER A 6 15.30 -32.93 -21.74
N VAL A 7 15.02 -31.94 -20.90
CA VAL A 7 13.75 -31.22 -20.89
C VAL A 7 13.92 -29.98 -21.75
N THR A 8 13.25 -29.96 -22.89
CA THR A 8 13.16 -28.79 -23.75
C THR A 8 12.01 -27.92 -23.22
N VAL A 9 12.34 -26.74 -22.69
CA VAL A 9 11.32 -25.74 -22.31
C VAL A 9 11.07 -24.85 -23.51
N SER A 10 9.91 -25.00 -24.14
CA SER A 10 9.42 -24.04 -25.11
C SER A 10 8.83 -22.82 -24.40
N GLN A 11 9.43 -21.66 -24.58
CA GLN A 11 8.87 -20.38 -24.15
C GLN A 11 7.78 -19.96 -25.14
N SER A 12 6.51 -20.00 -24.72
CA SER A 12 5.44 -19.26 -25.37
C SER A 12 5.29 -17.91 -24.67
N ALA A 13 5.58 -16.85 -25.41
CA ALA A 13 5.32 -15.48 -25.00
C ALA A 13 3.81 -15.22 -25.03
N THR A 14 3.15 -15.26 -23.87
CA THR A 14 1.84 -14.62 -23.66
C THR A 14 1.54 -14.59 -22.15
N GLY A 15 1.56 -13.40 -21.55
CA GLY A 15 0.87 -13.07 -20.30
C GLY A 15 1.27 -13.89 -19.07
N ALA A 16 2.43 -13.61 -18.46
CA ALA A 16 2.81 -14.19 -17.17
C ALA A 16 1.83 -13.76 -16.08
N ARG A 17 0.85 -14.61 -15.78
CA ARG A 17 0.05 -14.52 -14.55
C ARG A 17 0.89 -15.12 -13.42
N CYS A 18 1.14 -14.31 -12.38
CA CYS A 18 1.77 -14.79 -11.16
C CYS A 18 0.80 -15.74 -10.43
N TRP A 19 0.99 -17.06 -10.56
CA TRP A 19 0.23 -18.08 -9.83
C TRP A 19 1.12 -18.70 -8.77
N ILE A 20 0.81 -18.44 -7.50
CA ILE A 20 1.32 -19.27 -6.39
C ILE A 20 0.36 -20.43 -6.23
N THR A 21 0.72 -21.60 -6.76
CA THR A 21 0.01 -22.86 -6.49
C THR A 21 0.46 -23.40 -5.14
N ALA A 22 -0.28 -23.09 -4.09
CA ALA A 22 -0.20 -23.83 -2.84
C ALA A 22 -1.07 -25.10 -3.00
N GLY A 23 -0.43 -26.25 -3.14
CA GLY A 23 -1.11 -27.55 -3.09
C GLY A 23 -1.60 -27.83 -1.68
N ILE A 24 -2.91 -27.79 -1.46
CA ILE A 24 -3.54 -28.27 -0.22
C ILE A 24 -4.27 -29.56 -0.58
N GLY A 25 -3.84 -30.65 0.07
CA GLY A 25 -4.46 -31.97 -0.05
C GLY A 25 -5.91 -31.95 0.42
N ALA A 26 -6.75 -32.67 -0.32
CA ALA A 26 -8.16 -32.84 -0.04
C ALA A 26 -8.39 -33.65 1.25
N GLY A 27 -8.96 -32.97 2.26
CA GLY A 27 -9.57 -33.60 3.42
C GLY A 27 -11.05 -33.26 3.45
N SER A 28 -11.91 -34.22 3.10
CA SER A 28 -13.37 -34.07 3.14
C SER A 28 -13.86 -34.14 4.57
N ALA A 29 -14.38 -33.04 5.12
CA ALA A 29 -15.19 -33.05 6.33
C ALA A 29 -16.61 -32.63 6.00
N ARG A 30 -17.54 -33.60 6.11
CA ARG A 30 -18.99 -33.37 6.05
C ARG A 30 -19.42 -32.64 7.33
N VAL A 31 -20.02 -31.47 7.20
CA VAL A 31 -20.72 -30.81 8.29
C VAL A 31 -22.21 -30.97 8.09
N ASN A 32 -22.81 -31.61 9.10
CA ASN A 32 -24.19 -31.99 9.22
C ASN A 32 -25.04 -30.78 9.61
N SER A 33 -26.06 -30.47 8.81
CA SER A 33 -27.06 -29.45 9.10
C SER A 33 -28.10 -29.99 10.08
N ARG A 34 -28.24 -29.35 11.24
CA ARG A 34 -29.43 -29.52 12.09
C ARG A 34 -30.07 -28.15 12.33
N SER A 35 -31.25 -28.05 11.76
CA SER A 35 -32.27 -27.04 12.07
C SER A 35 -32.66 -27.09 13.54
N ALA A 36 -32.76 -25.94 14.18
CA ALA A 36 -33.59 -25.77 15.39
C ALA A 36 -34.47 -24.55 15.19
N ARG A 37 -35.76 -24.83 15.00
CA ARG A 37 -36.85 -23.84 15.16
C ARG A 37 -37.18 -23.77 16.64
N LEU A 38 -37.37 -22.56 17.16
CA LEU A 38 -38.14 -22.34 18.38
C LEU A 38 -38.91 -21.00 18.28
N SER A 39 -40.16 -21.15 18.28
CA SER A 39 -41.42 -20.45 18.50
C SER A 39 -41.37 -19.25 19.44
N ALA A 40 -41.95 -18.21 18.97
CA ALA A 40 -43.07 -17.34 19.36
C ALA A 40 -43.39 -17.08 20.85
N GLU A 41 -43.84 -15.85 21.05
CA GLU A 41 -44.77 -15.28 21.99
C GLU A 41 -44.26 -14.75 23.34
N ARG A 42 -44.39 -13.43 23.56
CA ARG A 42 -45.50 -12.78 24.32
C ARG A 42 -45.31 -11.28 24.36
N GLY A 43 -46.35 -10.55 23.99
CA GLY A 43 -46.46 -9.13 24.07
C GLY A 43 -46.64 -8.61 25.50
N VAL A 44 -46.19 -7.39 25.73
CA VAL A 44 -46.47 -6.58 26.90
C VAL A 44 -46.94 -5.20 26.39
N PRO A 45 -48.04 -4.65 26.94
CA PRO A 45 -48.69 -3.45 26.38
C PRO A 45 -47.97 -2.16 26.79
N ALA A 46 -48.09 -1.18 25.91
CA ALA A 46 -47.64 0.19 26.07
C ALA A 46 -48.34 0.87 27.26
N ARG A 47 -47.57 1.54 28.12
CA ARG A 47 -48.06 2.56 29.04
C ARG A 47 -47.65 3.92 28.51
N GLU A 48 -48.66 4.69 28.08
CA GLU A 48 -48.54 6.13 27.84
C GLU A 48 -48.25 6.86 29.16
N ARG A 49 -47.30 7.80 29.14
CA ARG A 49 -47.17 8.87 30.16
C ARG A 49 -47.23 10.23 29.48
N PRO A 50 -47.96 11.19 30.11
CA PRO A 50 -48.20 12.48 29.49
C PRO A 50 -47.00 13.43 29.60
N GLY A 51 -46.99 14.39 28.69
CA GLY A 51 -45.97 15.33 28.34
C GLY A 51 -45.41 16.22 29.45
N GLU A 52 -44.13 16.50 29.30
CA GLU A 52 -43.54 17.72 29.84
C GLU A 52 -42.75 18.40 28.74
N GLY A 53 -43.08 19.70 28.53
CA GLY A 53 -42.48 20.59 27.57
C GLY A 53 -40.99 20.82 27.90
N GLY A 54 -40.10 20.14 27.23
CA GLY A 54 -38.67 20.33 27.31
C GLY A 54 -38.21 21.33 26.24
N LYS A 55 -37.72 22.49 26.69
CA LYS A 55 -37.06 23.50 25.87
C LYS A 55 -36.00 22.85 25.01
N ALA A 56 -36.03 23.12 23.71
CA ALA A 56 -35.04 22.67 22.76
C ALA A 56 -33.61 23.07 23.23
N ARG A 57 -32.80 22.07 23.54
CA ARG A 57 -31.36 22.21 23.85
C ARG A 57 -30.65 22.59 22.56
N PRO A 58 -29.81 23.62 22.53
CA PRO A 58 -29.07 23.94 21.33
C PRO A 58 -28.19 22.72 20.99
N THR A 59 -28.33 22.20 19.78
CA THR A 59 -27.48 21.14 19.23
C THR A 59 -26.05 21.66 19.20
N SER A 60 -25.20 21.16 20.10
CA SER A 60 -23.77 21.36 20.02
C SER A 60 -23.32 20.80 18.69
N LYS A 61 -22.80 21.67 17.83
CA LYS A 61 -22.07 21.26 16.62
C LYS A 61 -20.98 20.32 17.11
N SER A 62 -21.09 19.06 16.70
CA SER A 62 -20.06 18.05 16.90
C SER A 62 -18.75 18.58 16.32
N PRO A 63 -17.63 18.52 17.04
CA PRO A 63 -16.32 18.89 16.52
C PRO A 63 -15.77 17.75 15.64
N TYR A 64 -16.57 17.14 14.81
CA TYR A 64 -16.04 16.29 13.76
C TYR A 64 -15.41 17.21 12.73
N THR A 65 -14.11 17.36 12.85
CA THR A 65 -13.20 17.92 11.87
C THR A 65 -13.59 17.34 10.52
N GLU A 66 -13.83 18.22 9.57
CA GLU A 66 -14.03 17.88 8.17
C GLU A 66 -12.95 16.86 7.78
N ILE A 67 -13.34 15.63 7.46
CA ILE A 67 -12.42 14.57 7.08
C ILE A 67 -11.94 14.93 5.67
N VAL A 68 -10.87 15.70 5.59
CA VAL A 68 -10.15 15.92 4.34
C VAL A 68 -9.58 14.57 3.94
N THR A 69 -10.16 13.95 2.92
CA THR A 69 -9.60 12.70 2.37
C THR A 69 -8.20 13.01 1.86
N PRO A 70 -7.15 12.40 2.41
CA PRO A 70 -5.79 12.67 1.97
C PRO A 70 -5.62 12.28 0.50
N ALA A 71 -4.76 13.02 -0.21
CA ALA A 71 -4.44 12.72 -1.60
C ALA A 71 -3.87 11.30 -1.73
N LEU A 72 -4.16 10.62 -2.84
CA LEU A 72 -3.58 9.29 -3.11
C LEU A 72 -2.06 9.36 -3.30
N LEU A 73 -1.57 10.42 -3.95
CA LEU A 73 -0.16 10.63 -4.24
C LEU A 73 0.26 11.96 -3.62
N ALA A 74 1.29 11.95 -2.79
CA ALA A 74 1.76 13.15 -2.10
C ALA A 74 3.28 13.13 -1.88
N ILE A 75 3.88 14.31 -1.89
CA ILE A 75 5.24 14.56 -1.47
C ILE A 75 5.27 15.84 -0.64
N GLY A 76 6.02 15.87 0.46
CA GLY A 76 6.07 17.05 1.33
C GLY A 76 6.93 16.85 2.56
N ARG A 77 6.92 17.84 3.47
CA ARG A 77 7.78 17.89 4.65
C ARG A 77 7.12 17.37 5.94
N GLY A 78 5.79 17.16 5.89
CA GLY A 78 5.04 16.69 7.06
C GLY A 78 5.33 15.23 7.40
N GLU A 79 5.12 14.88 8.68
CA GLU A 79 5.21 13.47 9.10
C GLU A 79 4.21 12.60 8.35
N LEU A 80 4.65 11.38 8.03
CA LEU A 80 3.82 10.41 7.33
C LEU A 80 2.90 9.69 8.33
N ASN A 81 1.60 9.73 8.05
CA ASN A 81 0.59 8.98 8.79
C ASN A 81 0.10 7.81 7.94
N LEU A 82 0.47 6.59 8.34
CA LEU A 82 0.12 5.39 7.59
C LEU A 82 -1.39 5.14 7.54
N GLU A 83 -2.13 5.48 8.60
CA GLU A 83 -3.60 5.35 8.62
C GLU A 83 -4.25 6.29 7.59
N ALA A 84 -3.73 7.52 7.47
CA ALA A 84 -4.18 8.47 6.48
C ALA A 84 -3.89 7.98 5.05
N VAL A 85 -2.70 7.37 4.81
CA VAL A 85 -2.35 6.79 3.51
C VAL A 85 -3.29 5.62 3.15
N VAL A 86 -3.57 4.73 4.10
CA VAL A 86 -4.55 3.65 3.91
C VAL A 86 -5.96 4.21 3.72
N GLY A 87 -6.33 5.21 4.51
CA GLY A 87 -7.62 5.90 4.43
C GLY A 87 -7.86 6.57 3.07
N ALA A 88 -6.82 7.09 2.42
CA ALA A 88 -6.89 7.67 1.07
C ALA A 88 -7.43 6.67 0.02
N LEU A 89 -7.22 5.38 0.23
CA LEU A 89 -7.75 4.32 -0.63
C LEU A 89 -9.22 3.99 -0.35
N SER A 90 -9.84 4.62 0.66
CA SER A 90 -11.27 4.46 0.95
C SER A 90 -12.09 5.07 -0.18
N GLY A 91 -13.22 4.46 -0.54
CA GLY A 91 -14.08 4.93 -1.65
C GLY A 91 -14.43 3.85 -2.67
N ALA A 92 -13.88 2.64 -2.54
CA ALA A 92 -14.45 1.47 -3.19
C ALA A 92 -15.76 1.06 -2.48
N ALA A 93 -16.60 0.32 -3.20
CA ALA A 93 -17.77 -0.30 -2.58
C ALA A 93 -17.34 -1.11 -1.34
N PRO A 94 -18.06 -1.02 -0.21
CA PRO A 94 -17.75 -1.80 0.98
C PRO A 94 -17.63 -3.29 0.64
N GLY A 95 -16.55 -3.94 1.06
CA GLY A 95 -16.33 -5.36 0.82
C GLY A 95 -15.76 -5.73 -0.57
N ALA A 96 -15.48 -4.76 -1.44
CA ALA A 96 -14.90 -5.04 -2.77
C ALA A 96 -13.44 -5.49 -2.69
N ASP A 97 -12.70 -5.06 -1.67
CA ASP A 97 -11.30 -5.39 -1.50
C ASP A 97 -11.09 -6.40 -0.37
N GLY A 98 -10.32 -7.44 -0.65
CA GLY A 98 -9.98 -8.49 0.30
C GLY A 98 -8.61 -8.32 0.96
N ALA A 99 -7.79 -7.38 0.49
CA ALA A 99 -6.44 -7.15 1.02
C ALA A 99 -6.00 -5.69 0.93
N VAL A 100 -5.29 -5.26 1.97
CA VAL A 100 -4.48 -4.04 1.98
C VAL A 100 -3.07 -4.43 2.37
N VAL A 101 -2.08 -4.04 1.58
CA VAL A 101 -0.65 -4.23 1.86
C VAL A 101 -0.02 -2.87 2.01
N THR A 102 0.81 -2.70 3.02
CA THR A 102 1.52 -1.44 3.28
C THR A 102 3.02 -1.65 3.32
N PHE A 103 3.76 -0.66 2.84
CA PHE A 103 5.19 -0.54 2.99
C PHE A 103 5.51 0.79 3.67
N LEU A 104 6.35 0.74 4.69
CA LEU A 104 6.87 1.91 5.38
C LEU A 104 8.38 1.87 5.34
N GLY A 105 9.01 2.83 4.62
CA GLY A 105 10.46 2.96 4.54
C GLY A 105 10.96 3.82 5.70
N LEU A 106 11.82 3.25 6.54
CA LEU A 106 12.35 3.93 7.73
C LEU A 106 13.82 4.31 7.56
N VAL A 107 14.22 5.41 8.20
CA VAL A 107 15.63 5.82 8.30
C VAL A 107 16.36 4.89 9.26
N ARG A 108 17.40 4.20 8.75
CA ARG A 108 18.23 3.29 9.54
C ARG A 108 19.39 4.04 10.21
N ASN A 109 19.86 3.55 11.34
CA ASN A 109 21.03 4.09 12.05
C ASN A 109 22.39 3.67 11.45
N HIS A 110 22.41 2.90 10.37
CA HIS A 110 23.64 2.44 9.72
C HIS A 110 23.45 2.28 8.21
N ASN A 111 24.51 2.55 7.45
CA ASN A 111 24.60 2.27 6.02
C ASN A 111 26.07 2.11 5.59
N ALA A 112 26.39 1.08 4.79
CA ALA A 112 27.72 0.83 4.27
C ALA A 112 28.85 0.94 5.32
N GLY A 113 28.63 0.39 6.52
CA GLY A 113 29.59 0.42 7.63
C GLY A 113 29.68 1.75 8.39
N ARG A 114 28.89 2.77 8.04
CA ARG A 114 28.85 4.06 8.71
C ARG A 114 27.65 4.14 9.67
N SER A 115 27.82 4.84 10.79
CA SER A 115 26.75 5.18 11.72
C SER A 115 26.02 6.43 11.22
N VAL A 116 24.76 6.28 10.81
CA VAL A 116 23.92 7.35 10.30
C VAL A 116 23.30 8.11 11.45
N ARG A 117 23.37 9.43 11.40
CA ARG A 117 22.74 10.35 12.39
C ARG A 117 21.35 10.79 11.95
N TYR A 118 21.22 11.18 10.69
CA TYR A 118 19.97 11.56 10.05
C TYR A 118 20.17 11.55 8.53
N LEU A 119 19.05 11.57 7.81
CA LEU A 119 19.02 11.76 6.35
C LEU A 119 18.40 13.11 6.01
N GLU A 120 18.76 13.64 4.85
CA GLU A 120 18.08 14.76 4.23
C GLU A 120 17.66 14.35 2.82
N TYR A 121 16.36 14.48 2.54
CA TYR A 121 15.80 14.18 1.24
C TYR A 121 15.48 15.48 0.51
N GLU A 122 15.92 15.57 -0.74
CA GLU A 122 15.59 16.65 -1.66
C GLU A 122 14.86 16.09 -2.87
N ALA A 123 13.90 16.86 -3.41
CA ALA A 123 13.17 16.48 -4.61
C ALA A 123 12.71 17.73 -5.37
N TYR A 124 12.58 17.59 -6.66
CA TYR A 124 11.77 18.50 -7.45
C TYR A 124 10.33 17.98 -7.43
N GLU A 125 9.55 18.50 -6.48
CA GLU A 125 8.21 17.98 -6.13
C GLU A 125 7.28 17.80 -7.34
N PRO A 126 7.16 18.75 -8.31
CA PRO A 126 6.27 18.55 -9.45
C PRO A 126 6.65 17.36 -10.34
N LEU A 127 7.96 17.09 -10.51
CA LEU A 127 8.42 15.96 -11.30
C LEU A 127 8.32 14.64 -10.53
N ALA A 128 8.55 14.68 -9.22
CA ALA A 128 8.35 13.51 -8.36
C ALA A 128 6.87 13.08 -8.35
N LEU A 129 5.92 14.00 -8.29
CA LEU A 129 4.50 13.69 -8.42
C LEU A 129 4.15 13.07 -9.77
N LYS A 130 4.71 13.59 -10.87
CA LYS A 130 4.55 12.95 -12.20
C LYS A 130 5.09 11.53 -12.24
N ALA A 131 6.23 11.27 -11.60
CA ALA A 131 6.76 9.91 -11.46
C ALA A 131 5.79 9.01 -10.68
N PHE A 132 5.19 9.50 -9.59
CA PHE A 132 4.19 8.75 -8.84
C PHE A 132 2.92 8.47 -9.65
N GLU A 133 2.44 9.44 -10.44
CA GLU A 133 1.32 9.25 -11.37
C GLU A 133 1.63 8.18 -12.42
N ARG A 134 2.85 8.19 -12.97
CA ARG A 134 3.33 7.16 -13.90
C ARG A 134 3.30 5.78 -13.24
N ILE A 135 3.86 5.64 -12.04
CA ILE A 135 3.86 4.38 -11.28
C ILE A 135 2.42 3.89 -11.04
N ALA A 136 1.52 4.79 -10.65
CA ALA A 136 0.11 4.44 -10.44
C ALA A 136 -0.58 4.01 -11.76
N SER A 137 -0.19 4.57 -12.91
CA SER A 137 -0.68 4.13 -14.23
C SER A 137 -0.17 2.75 -14.59
N GLU A 138 1.13 2.51 -14.46
CA GLU A 138 1.77 1.20 -14.71
C GLU A 138 1.13 0.09 -13.85
N ILE A 139 0.80 0.39 -12.58
CA ILE A 139 0.10 -0.54 -11.68
C ILE A 139 -1.31 -0.83 -12.18
N ARG A 140 -2.07 0.19 -12.61
CA ARG A 140 -3.42 -0.03 -13.16
C ARG A 140 -3.41 -0.86 -14.45
N GLU A 141 -2.40 -0.69 -15.28
CA GLU A 141 -2.22 -1.49 -16.51
C GLU A 141 -1.94 -2.96 -16.18
N ARG A 142 -1.08 -3.21 -15.19
CA ARG A 142 -0.60 -4.56 -14.88
C ARG A 142 -1.50 -5.31 -13.93
N TRP A 143 -2.08 -4.63 -12.95
CA TRP A 143 -3.00 -5.14 -11.93
C TRP A 143 -4.25 -4.25 -11.86
N PRO A 144 -5.19 -4.39 -12.79
CA PRO A 144 -6.33 -3.47 -12.94
C PRO A 144 -7.22 -3.36 -11.70
N SER A 145 -7.23 -4.40 -10.86
CA SER A 145 -7.97 -4.41 -9.59
C SER A 145 -7.24 -3.71 -8.44
N ALA A 146 -5.94 -3.44 -8.59
CA ALA A 146 -5.14 -2.81 -7.55
C ALA A 146 -5.28 -1.29 -7.57
N ARG A 147 -5.28 -0.69 -6.38
CA ARG A 147 -5.26 0.76 -6.17
C ARG A 147 -4.07 1.11 -5.28
N LEU A 148 -3.44 2.24 -5.56
CA LEU A 148 -2.23 2.71 -4.90
C LEU A 148 -2.45 4.03 -4.20
N ALA A 149 -1.93 4.17 -2.98
CA ALA A 149 -1.59 5.44 -2.34
C ALA A 149 -0.09 5.45 -2.02
N LEU A 150 0.57 6.56 -2.31
CA LEU A 150 2.01 6.73 -2.14
C LEU A 150 2.31 8.13 -1.65
N HIS A 151 2.90 8.22 -0.46
CA HIS A 151 3.36 9.47 0.13
C HIS A 151 4.86 9.39 0.41
N HIS A 152 5.59 10.43 0.05
CA HIS A 152 7.02 10.56 0.35
C HIS A 152 7.31 11.83 1.12
N ARG A 153 8.14 11.72 2.16
CA ARG A 153 8.58 12.86 2.98
C ARG A 153 9.94 13.35 2.49
N ILE A 154 10.11 14.66 2.42
CA ILE A 154 11.36 15.34 2.09
C ILE A 154 11.82 16.23 3.25
N GLY A 155 13.07 16.72 3.16
CA GLY A 155 13.75 17.45 4.22
C GLY A 155 14.48 16.51 5.17
N ARG A 156 14.79 16.99 6.36
CA ARG A 156 15.50 16.22 7.39
C ARG A 156 14.60 15.17 8.02
N LEU A 157 15.13 13.96 8.14
CA LEU A 157 14.52 12.82 8.83
C LEU A 157 15.53 12.21 9.78
N ASP A 158 15.15 12.07 11.04
CA ASP A 158 15.99 11.43 12.05
C ASP A 158 15.84 9.89 11.97
N VAL A 159 16.77 9.16 12.61
CA VAL A 159 16.74 7.70 12.65
C VAL A 159 15.44 7.19 13.24
N GLY A 160 14.81 6.24 12.57
CA GLY A 160 13.52 5.67 12.93
C GLY A 160 12.32 6.38 12.29
N GLU A 161 12.48 7.58 11.74
CA GLU A 161 11.39 8.27 11.05
C GLU A 161 11.10 7.64 9.68
N ALA A 162 9.84 7.76 9.25
CA ALA A 162 9.39 7.25 7.96
C ALA A 162 9.69 8.25 6.84
N SER A 163 10.32 7.79 5.77
CA SER A 163 10.59 8.58 4.56
C SER A 163 9.57 8.34 3.45
N VAL A 164 8.99 7.16 3.39
CA VAL A 164 7.98 6.81 2.38
C VAL A 164 6.93 5.89 3.00
N ALA A 165 5.68 6.12 2.68
CA ALA A 165 4.56 5.25 3.02
C ALA A 165 3.78 4.90 1.75
N ILE A 166 3.59 3.61 1.52
CA ILE A 166 2.85 3.08 0.37
C ILE A 166 1.75 2.18 0.90
N ALA A 167 0.56 2.29 0.33
CA ALA A 167 -0.51 1.34 0.54
C ALA A 167 -1.04 0.87 -0.82
N ALA A 168 -1.21 -0.43 -0.98
CA ALA A 168 -1.85 -1.03 -2.15
C ALA A 168 -3.05 -1.86 -1.70
N ARG A 169 -4.18 -1.72 -2.39
CA ARG A 169 -5.45 -2.35 -2.07
C ARG A 169 -6.00 -3.10 -3.28
N SER A 170 -6.47 -4.35 -3.08
CA SER A 170 -7.00 -5.19 -4.15
C SER A 170 -7.95 -6.25 -3.59
N PRO A 171 -8.90 -6.80 -4.40
CA PRO A 171 -9.70 -7.96 -4.05
C PRO A 171 -8.86 -9.17 -3.65
N HIS A 172 -7.68 -9.34 -4.25
CA HIS A 172 -6.79 -10.47 -4.02
C HIS A 172 -5.44 -10.02 -3.44
N ARG A 173 -4.99 -10.71 -2.40
CA ARG A 173 -3.72 -10.42 -1.72
C ARG A 173 -2.51 -10.44 -2.66
N GLY A 174 -2.48 -11.32 -3.67
CA GLY A 174 -1.38 -11.43 -4.63
C GLY A 174 -1.14 -10.11 -5.36
N ASP A 175 -2.18 -9.51 -5.91
CA ASP A 175 -2.09 -8.23 -6.61
C ASP A 175 -1.74 -7.08 -5.66
N ALA A 176 -2.26 -7.10 -4.42
CA ALA A 176 -1.91 -6.08 -3.42
C ALA A 176 -0.42 -6.13 -3.03
N TYR A 177 0.16 -7.33 -2.82
CA TYR A 177 1.59 -7.50 -2.58
C TYR A 177 2.43 -7.06 -3.78
N ALA A 178 2.05 -7.52 -4.99
CA ALA A 178 2.77 -7.19 -6.22
C ALA A 178 2.75 -5.67 -6.49
N ALA A 179 1.60 -5.02 -6.40
CA ALA A 179 1.47 -3.58 -6.60
C ALA A 179 2.28 -2.77 -5.56
N CYS A 180 2.23 -3.15 -4.29
CA CYS A 180 2.99 -2.47 -3.23
C CYS A 180 4.49 -2.61 -3.44
N ARG A 181 4.98 -3.82 -3.75
CA ARG A 181 6.40 -4.08 -4.03
C ARG A 181 6.85 -3.36 -5.30
N TYR A 182 6.07 -3.44 -6.38
CA TYR A 182 6.35 -2.72 -7.61
C TYR A 182 6.51 -1.22 -7.37
N ALA A 183 5.60 -0.62 -6.61
CA ALA A 183 5.63 0.80 -6.34
C ALA A 183 6.96 1.26 -5.73
N ILE A 184 7.48 0.57 -4.71
CA ILE A 184 8.75 0.97 -4.07
C ILE A 184 9.94 0.76 -5.00
N GLU A 185 9.96 -0.32 -5.80
CA GLU A 185 11.06 -0.53 -6.76
C GLU A 185 11.06 0.59 -7.83
N ARG A 186 9.88 0.95 -8.36
CA ARG A 186 9.78 2.03 -9.35
C ARG A 186 10.08 3.41 -8.76
N VAL A 187 9.68 3.69 -7.52
CA VAL A 187 10.08 4.94 -6.85
C VAL A 187 11.58 5.11 -6.85
N LYS A 188 12.35 4.06 -6.52
CA LYS A 188 13.81 4.10 -6.53
C LYS A 188 14.40 4.26 -7.94
N GLN A 189 13.72 3.74 -8.96
CA GLN A 189 14.18 3.79 -10.33
C GLN A 189 13.94 5.15 -10.97
N ILE A 190 12.74 5.75 -10.81
CA ILE A 190 12.33 6.88 -11.63
C ILE A 190 11.96 8.15 -10.88
N ALA A 191 11.77 8.09 -9.55
CA ALA A 191 11.41 9.30 -8.82
C ALA A 191 12.64 10.19 -8.59
N PRO A 192 12.61 11.48 -9.02
CA PRO A 192 13.73 12.40 -8.85
C PRO A 192 13.79 12.90 -7.40
N ILE A 193 14.18 12.02 -6.53
CA ILE A 193 14.35 12.23 -5.09
C ILE A 193 15.77 11.83 -4.73
N TRP A 194 16.52 12.79 -4.22
CA TRP A 194 17.91 12.60 -3.79
C TRP A 194 17.97 12.49 -2.29
N LYS A 195 18.96 11.75 -1.80
CA LYS A 195 19.17 11.50 -0.38
C LYS A 195 20.59 11.86 0.00
N ARG A 196 20.75 12.72 1.00
CA ARG A 196 22.02 13.04 1.64
C ARG A 196 22.07 12.38 3.02
N GLU A 197 23.14 11.65 3.26
CA GLU A 197 23.33 10.89 4.48
C GLU A 197 24.37 11.57 5.35
N PHE A 198 23.99 11.89 6.60
CA PHE A 198 24.86 12.52 7.57
C PHE A 198 25.34 11.51 8.61
N PHE A 199 26.63 11.46 8.84
CA PHE A 199 27.28 10.56 9.77
C PHE A 199 28.35 11.32 10.57
N GLU A 200 29.00 10.67 11.54
CA GLU A 200 30.08 11.29 12.27
C GLU A 200 31.27 11.52 11.34
N GLY A 201 31.72 12.78 11.25
CA GLY A 201 32.84 13.17 10.38
C GLY A 201 32.47 13.65 8.99
N GLY A 202 31.18 13.70 8.61
CA GLY A 202 30.78 14.23 7.31
C GLY A 202 29.41 13.82 6.81
N ASP A 203 29.25 13.98 5.52
CA ASP A 203 28.03 13.60 4.80
C ASP A 203 28.35 13.10 3.39
N VAL A 204 27.40 12.41 2.78
CA VAL A 204 27.50 11.90 1.40
C VAL A 204 26.16 11.94 0.71
N TRP A 205 26.16 12.39 -0.55
CA TRP A 205 24.99 12.24 -1.42
C TRP A 205 24.89 10.78 -1.91
N ILE A 206 23.69 10.23 -1.79
CA ILE A 206 23.33 8.94 -2.37
C ILE A 206 22.50 9.23 -3.61
N GLU A 207 22.81 8.57 -4.70
CA GLU A 207 22.12 8.73 -5.97
C GLU A 207 20.59 8.61 -5.83
N GLY A 208 19.88 9.45 -6.61
CA GLY A 208 18.43 9.46 -6.72
C GLY A 208 17.91 8.42 -7.72
N ALA A 209 17.11 8.87 -8.69
CA ALA A 209 16.57 8.02 -9.75
C ALA A 209 17.69 7.37 -10.57
N THR A 210 17.59 6.05 -10.78
CA THR A 210 18.64 5.23 -11.44
C THR A 210 18.31 4.87 -12.89
N ALA A 211 17.07 5.17 -13.35
CA ALA A 211 16.60 4.84 -14.69
C ALA A 211 15.74 5.95 -15.30
N ASP A 212 15.68 5.98 -16.61
CA ASP A 212 14.71 6.77 -17.35
C ASP A 212 13.30 6.19 -17.11
N PRO A 213 12.27 7.04 -16.90
CA PRO A 213 10.88 6.59 -16.77
C PRO A 213 10.39 5.69 -17.92
N ASP A 214 10.91 5.90 -19.13
CA ASP A 214 10.55 5.16 -20.34
C ASP A 214 11.45 3.95 -20.62
N ASP A 215 12.37 3.61 -19.71
CA ASP A 215 13.21 2.41 -19.82
C ASP A 215 12.38 1.14 -19.52
N ASP A 216 11.98 0.45 -20.58
CA ASP A 216 11.25 -0.82 -20.51
C ASP A 216 12.02 -1.92 -19.77
N ARG A 217 13.35 -1.89 -19.80
CA ARG A 217 14.18 -2.87 -19.10
C ARG A 217 14.11 -2.68 -17.60
N ALA A 218 14.22 -1.44 -17.14
CA ALA A 218 14.04 -1.09 -15.72
C ALA A 218 12.63 -1.40 -15.24
N ARG A 219 11.61 -1.11 -16.06
CA ARG A 219 10.21 -1.48 -15.77
C ARG A 219 10.06 -3.00 -15.60
N ALA A 220 10.58 -3.80 -16.54
CA ALA A 220 10.52 -5.25 -16.48
C ALA A 220 11.28 -5.83 -15.26
N GLU A 221 12.34 -5.17 -14.80
CA GLU A 221 13.06 -5.55 -13.58
C GLU A 221 12.18 -5.35 -12.33
N ALA A 222 11.52 -4.20 -12.22
CA ALA A 222 10.58 -3.94 -11.13
C ALA A 222 9.39 -4.93 -11.13
N GLU A 223 8.87 -5.29 -12.31
CA GLU A 223 7.82 -6.32 -12.44
C GLU A 223 8.30 -7.69 -11.95
N ARG A 224 9.51 -8.10 -12.31
CA ARG A 224 10.09 -9.36 -11.81
C ARG A 224 10.26 -9.35 -10.30
N ALA A 225 10.76 -8.24 -9.74
CA ALA A 225 10.91 -8.09 -8.30
C ALA A 225 9.57 -8.15 -7.55
N ALA A 226 8.50 -7.66 -8.16
CA ALA A 226 7.15 -7.67 -7.59
C ALA A 226 6.51 -9.06 -7.51
N CYS A 227 6.95 -10.00 -8.35
CA CYS A 227 6.37 -11.33 -8.48
C CYS A 227 7.11 -12.43 -7.72
N VAL A 228 8.07 -12.08 -6.85
CA VAL A 228 8.85 -13.04 -6.03
C VAL A 228 8.24 -13.25 -4.66
#